data_b0dcab858455692d06fc407da371959a
#
_entry.id   b0dcab858455692d06fc407da371959a
#
_cell.length_a   1.000
_cell.length_b   1.000
_cell.length_c   1.000
_cell.angle_alpha   90.00
_cell.angle_beta   90.00
_cell.angle_gamma   90.00
#
_symmetry.space_group_name_H-M   'P 1'
#
loop_
_entity.id
_entity.type
_entity.pdbx_description
1 polymer ?
#
loop_
_entity_poly.entity_id
_entity_poly.type
_entity_poly.pdbx_seq_one_letter_code
_entity_poly.pdbx_strand_id
1 'polypeptide(L)'
;DKGINEGAELFYGGPGKPEGLDKGYFARPTIFINVENHMTIAQEEIFGPVMSVITYNNLDEAIEIANDTKYGLAGYVIGKDKDTLRHVARSIEAGTIEINEAGRKPDLPFGGYKESGLGREWGDYGIEEFLEVKSIAGYFK
;
A
#
# COMPACT_ATOMS: atom_id res chain seq x y z
N ASP A 1 -0.60 -6.66 -20.43
CA ASP A 1 -1.11 -6.09 -21.70
C ASP A 1 -1.85 -4.75 -21.46
N LYS A 2 -2.75 -4.64 -20.45
CA LYS A 2 -3.50 -3.39 -20.19
C LYS A 2 -2.58 -2.17 -20.04
N GLY A 3 -1.55 -2.23 -19.21
CA GLY A 3 -0.63 -1.11 -19.01
C GLY A 3 0.04 -0.64 -20.31
N ILE A 4 0.46 -1.59 -21.17
CA ILE A 4 1.04 -1.27 -22.48
C ILE A 4 0.00 -0.59 -23.38
N ASN A 5 -1.21 -1.11 -23.41
CA ASN A 5 -2.30 -0.57 -24.23
C ASN A 5 -2.75 0.83 -23.77
N GLU A 6 -2.60 1.14 -22.49
CA GLU A 6 -2.91 2.43 -21.88
C GLU A 6 -1.77 3.45 -22.01
N GLY A 7 -0.60 3.03 -22.52
CA GLY A 7 0.53 3.92 -22.82
C GLY A 7 1.69 3.85 -21.82
N ALA A 8 1.64 2.97 -20.80
CA ALA A 8 2.79 2.76 -19.92
C ALA A 8 3.96 2.12 -20.68
N GLU A 9 5.16 2.54 -20.37
CA GLU A 9 6.37 2.00 -20.97
C GLU A 9 6.84 0.75 -20.22
N LEU A 10 6.97 -0.37 -20.94
CA LEU A 10 7.57 -1.60 -20.40
C LEU A 10 9.09 -1.44 -20.32
N PHE A 11 9.60 -1.17 -19.13
CA PHE A 11 11.03 -0.97 -18.90
C PHE A 11 11.80 -2.29 -18.71
N TYR A 12 11.18 -3.27 -18.03
CA TYR A 12 11.81 -4.57 -17.75
C TYR A 12 10.77 -5.68 -17.67
N GLY A 13 11.15 -6.91 -18.04
CA GLY A 13 10.31 -8.09 -17.92
C GLY A 13 9.28 -8.21 -19.04
N GLY A 14 8.00 -8.16 -18.68
CA GLY A 14 6.87 -8.26 -19.60
C GLY A 14 6.12 -9.60 -19.56
N PRO A 15 5.14 -9.78 -20.44
CA PRO A 15 4.28 -10.96 -20.44
C PRO A 15 5.05 -12.26 -20.71
N GLY A 16 4.49 -13.37 -20.22
CA GLY A 16 5.04 -14.70 -20.37
C GLY A 16 5.81 -15.21 -19.16
N LYS A 17 6.35 -16.40 -19.28
CA LYS A 17 7.11 -17.08 -18.23
C LYS A 17 8.59 -16.68 -18.26
N PRO A 18 9.29 -16.74 -17.12
CA PRO A 18 10.74 -16.66 -17.08
C PRO A 18 11.37 -17.78 -17.90
N GLU A 19 12.54 -17.52 -18.49
CA GLU A 19 13.28 -18.53 -19.23
C GLU A 19 13.64 -19.73 -18.34
N GLY A 20 13.49 -20.93 -18.86
CA GLY A 20 13.75 -22.19 -18.16
C GLY A 20 12.67 -22.62 -17.16
N LEU A 21 11.57 -21.89 -17.02
CA LEU A 21 10.45 -22.20 -16.11
C LEU A 21 9.17 -22.51 -16.89
N ASP A 22 9.18 -23.58 -17.67
CA ASP A 22 8.04 -23.97 -18.53
C ASP A 22 6.82 -24.51 -17.76
N LYS A 23 7.07 -25.05 -16.55
CA LYS A 23 6.03 -25.61 -15.68
C LYS A 23 5.76 -24.70 -14.49
N GLY A 24 4.50 -24.66 -14.03
CA GLY A 24 4.05 -23.86 -12.87
C GLY A 24 3.55 -22.47 -13.26
N TYR A 25 3.23 -21.66 -12.23
CA TYR A 25 2.59 -20.34 -12.35
C TYR A 25 3.60 -19.22 -12.10
N PHE A 26 4.72 -19.24 -12.81
CA PHE A 26 5.76 -18.21 -12.69
C PHE A 26 5.44 -17.04 -13.61
N ALA A 27 5.58 -15.82 -13.08
CA ALA A 27 5.53 -14.59 -13.83
C ALA A 27 6.90 -13.91 -13.81
N ARG A 28 7.25 -13.21 -14.88
CA ARG A 28 8.48 -12.42 -14.94
C ARG A 28 8.36 -11.21 -14.00
N PRO A 29 9.37 -10.91 -13.19
CA PRO A 29 9.47 -9.58 -12.57
C PRO A 29 9.39 -8.52 -13.67
N THR A 30 8.44 -7.60 -13.50
CA THR A 30 8.10 -6.62 -14.54
C THR A 30 8.08 -5.22 -13.96
N ILE A 31 8.65 -4.25 -14.68
CA ILE A 31 8.67 -2.84 -14.29
C ILE A 31 8.07 -2.02 -15.43
N PHE A 32 7.06 -1.24 -15.09
CA PHE A 32 6.51 -0.19 -15.94
C PHE A 32 6.97 1.18 -15.46
N ILE A 33 7.38 2.03 -16.38
CA ILE A 33 7.69 3.45 -16.15
C ILE A 33 6.74 4.33 -16.97
N ASN A 34 6.79 5.65 -16.72
CA ASN A 34 5.86 6.60 -17.33
C ASN A 34 4.39 6.20 -17.13
N VAL A 35 4.10 5.62 -15.96
CA VAL A 35 2.73 5.27 -15.58
C VAL A 35 2.02 6.53 -15.13
N GLU A 36 0.81 6.75 -15.66
CA GLU A 36 -0.08 7.80 -15.20
C GLU A 36 -1.08 7.24 -14.18
N ASN A 37 -1.46 8.06 -13.20
CA ASN A 37 -2.26 7.61 -12.06
C ASN A 37 -3.62 7.00 -12.44
N HIS A 38 -4.22 7.44 -13.55
CA HIS A 38 -5.50 6.91 -14.04
C HIS A 38 -5.41 5.53 -14.73
N MET A 39 -4.21 5.04 -15.03
CA MET A 39 -4.02 3.75 -15.71
C MET A 39 -4.44 2.60 -14.82
N THR A 40 -4.97 1.53 -15.42
CA THR A 40 -5.42 0.33 -14.71
C THR A 40 -4.34 -0.25 -13.81
N ILE A 41 -3.08 -0.27 -14.27
CA ILE A 41 -1.95 -0.83 -13.50
C ILE A 41 -1.51 0.06 -12.32
N ALA A 42 -2.02 1.29 -12.21
CA ALA A 42 -1.85 2.16 -11.06
C ALA A 42 -3.02 2.03 -10.06
N GLN A 43 -4.23 1.73 -10.55
CA GLN A 43 -5.46 1.77 -9.77
C GLN A 43 -5.93 0.38 -9.31
N GLU A 44 -5.56 -0.71 -9.99
CA GLU A 44 -5.96 -2.06 -9.63
C GLU A 44 -4.77 -2.85 -9.05
N GLU A 45 -5.06 -3.68 -8.05
CA GLU A 45 -4.07 -4.57 -7.47
C GLU A 45 -3.74 -5.70 -8.45
N ILE A 46 -2.48 -5.77 -8.91
CA ILE A 46 -2.03 -6.79 -9.87
C ILE A 46 -1.80 -8.15 -9.18
N PHE A 47 -1.46 -8.13 -7.90
CA PHE A 47 -1.15 -9.31 -7.07
C PHE A 47 -0.05 -10.21 -7.66
N GLY A 48 1.03 -9.60 -8.14
CA GLY A 48 2.16 -10.28 -8.79
C GLY A 48 3.43 -9.44 -8.79
N PRO A 49 4.54 -9.96 -9.33
CA PRO A 49 5.84 -9.29 -9.32
C PRO A 49 5.90 -8.17 -10.37
N VAL A 50 5.01 -7.19 -10.27
CA VAL A 50 4.90 -6.06 -11.19
C VAL A 50 4.99 -4.76 -10.41
N MET A 51 5.87 -3.86 -10.85
CA MET A 51 6.04 -2.52 -10.31
C MET A 51 5.59 -1.48 -11.34
N SER A 52 4.70 -0.59 -10.93
CA SER A 52 4.28 0.60 -11.68
C SER A 52 4.93 1.82 -11.08
N VAL A 53 5.71 2.56 -11.87
CA VAL A 53 6.46 3.74 -11.43
C VAL A 53 5.80 5.00 -11.96
N ILE A 54 5.32 5.83 -11.04
CA ILE A 54 4.75 7.15 -11.31
C ILE A 54 5.74 8.20 -10.84
N THR A 55 6.02 9.20 -11.65
CA THR A 55 6.85 10.34 -11.27
C THR A 55 5.98 11.48 -10.76
N TYR A 56 6.54 12.33 -9.90
CA TYR A 56 5.87 13.50 -9.36
C TYR A 56 6.81 14.73 -9.37
N ASN A 57 6.24 15.93 -9.33
CA ASN A 57 7.01 17.18 -9.39
C ASN A 57 7.28 17.77 -8.01
N ASN A 58 6.39 17.52 -7.06
CA ASN A 58 6.50 18.03 -5.69
C ASN A 58 5.83 17.06 -4.70
N LEU A 59 6.06 17.30 -3.41
CA LEU A 59 5.62 16.40 -2.35
C LEU A 59 4.10 16.32 -2.21
N ASP A 60 3.39 17.41 -2.42
CA ASP A 60 1.93 17.45 -2.31
C ASP A 60 1.30 16.60 -3.41
N GLU A 61 1.80 16.69 -4.64
CA GLU A 61 1.41 15.82 -5.76
C GLU A 61 1.67 14.34 -5.45
N ALA A 62 2.83 14.01 -4.85
CA ALA A 62 3.12 12.65 -4.47
C ALA A 62 2.12 12.08 -3.45
N ILE A 63 1.72 12.89 -2.47
CA ILE A 63 0.72 12.52 -1.47
C ILE A 63 -0.66 12.37 -2.12
N GLU A 64 -1.03 13.28 -3.01
CA GLU A 64 -2.29 13.22 -3.75
C GLU A 64 -2.37 11.94 -4.59
N ILE A 65 -1.36 11.63 -5.39
CA ILE A 65 -1.26 10.40 -6.17
C ILE A 65 -1.36 9.15 -5.26
N ALA A 66 -0.63 9.13 -4.15
CA ALA A 66 -0.63 8.00 -3.22
C ALA A 66 -2.01 7.76 -2.57
N ASN A 67 -2.80 8.82 -2.39
CA ASN A 67 -4.13 8.76 -1.81
C ASN A 67 -5.25 8.54 -2.83
N ASP A 68 -5.01 8.82 -4.10
CA ASP A 68 -5.98 8.65 -5.19
C ASP A 68 -6.09 7.18 -5.63
N THR A 69 -6.53 6.36 -4.70
CA THR A 69 -6.80 4.93 -4.87
C THR A 69 -7.92 4.51 -3.92
N LYS A 70 -8.64 3.47 -4.28
CA LYS A 70 -9.65 2.84 -3.39
C LYS A 70 -9.04 1.98 -2.29
N TYR A 71 -7.74 1.74 -2.32
CA TYR A 71 -7.02 0.94 -1.34
C TYR A 71 -6.26 1.80 -0.33
N GLY A 72 -5.88 1.20 0.78
CA GLY A 72 -5.09 1.85 1.82
C GLY A 72 -4.60 0.87 2.88
N LEU A 73 -3.96 -0.25 2.47
CA LEU A 73 -3.45 -1.23 3.40
C LEU A 73 -2.12 -0.79 4.02
N ALA A 74 -1.14 -0.50 3.18
CA ALA A 74 0.19 -0.11 3.60
C ALA A 74 0.82 0.91 2.65
N GLY A 75 1.68 1.77 3.20
CA GLY A 75 2.53 2.68 2.47
C GLY A 75 3.98 2.61 2.97
N TYR A 76 4.91 2.97 2.10
CA TYR A 76 6.34 2.99 2.41
C TYR A 76 6.91 4.34 2.05
N VAL A 77 7.68 4.93 2.97
CA VAL A 77 8.30 6.24 2.78
C VAL A 77 9.79 6.13 3.06
N ILE A 78 10.61 6.53 2.10
CA ILE A 78 12.07 6.50 2.22
C ILE A 78 12.62 7.91 2.05
N GLY A 79 13.45 8.34 2.97
CA GLY A 79 14.05 9.68 2.93
C GLY A 79 15.01 9.96 4.08
N LYS A 80 15.56 11.19 4.09
CA LYS A 80 16.52 11.61 5.12
C LYS A 80 15.95 12.66 6.06
N ASP A 81 15.11 13.55 5.55
CA ASP A 81 14.53 14.64 6.34
C ASP A 81 13.38 14.15 7.20
N LYS A 82 13.52 14.28 8.51
CA LYS A 82 12.57 13.73 9.49
C LYS A 82 11.21 14.42 9.46
N ASP A 83 11.17 15.70 9.18
CA ASP A 83 9.91 16.46 9.19
C ASP A 83 9.12 16.15 7.92
N THR A 84 9.78 16.05 6.77
CA THR A 84 9.19 15.55 5.53
C THR A 84 8.66 14.13 5.68
N LEU A 85 9.45 13.22 6.24
CA LEU A 85 9.02 11.83 6.45
C LEU A 85 7.78 11.74 7.35
N ARG A 86 7.76 12.54 8.45
CA ARG A 86 6.61 12.60 9.36
C ARG A 86 5.38 13.20 8.68
N HIS A 87 5.56 14.25 7.90
CA HIS A 87 4.47 14.88 7.15
C HIS A 87 3.85 13.88 6.17
N VAL A 88 4.63 13.25 5.32
CA VAL A 88 4.17 12.25 4.35
C VAL A 88 3.48 11.08 5.04
N ALA A 89 4.11 10.51 6.08
CA ALA A 89 3.56 9.37 6.81
C ALA A 89 2.19 9.66 7.46
N ARG A 90 1.93 10.90 7.86
CA ARG A 90 0.63 11.33 8.41
C ARG A 90 -0.41 11.64 7.34
N SER A 91 0.04 12.00 6.14
CA SER A 91 -0.83 12.43 5.05
C SER A 91 -1.29 11.26 4.17
N ILE A 92 -0.57 10.13 4.16
CA ILE A 92 -0.97 8.96 3.39
C ILE A 92 -2.09 8.20 4.11
N GLU A 93 -3.17 7.96 3.40
CA GLU A 93 -4.38 7.28 3.86
C GLU A 93 -4.23 5.74 3.78
N ALA A 94 -3.34 5.20 4.62
CA ALA A 94 -3.13 3.76 4.75
C ALA A 94 -3.02 3.34 6.22
N GLY A 95 -3.39 2.11 6.51
CA GLY A 95 -3.43 1.59 7.87
C GLY A 95 -2.05 1.38 8.49
N THR A 96 -1.04 1.15 7.66
CA THR A 96 0.36 1.03 8.10
C THR A 96 1.26 1.88 7.21
N ILE A 97 2.13 2.68 7.81
CA ILE A 97 3.19 3.40 7.10
C ILE A 97 4.54 2.97 7.65
N GLU A 98 5.37 2.41 6.82
CA GLU A 98 6.74 2.05 7.14
C GLU A 98 7.70 3.15 6.66
N ILE A 99 8.55 3.65 7.56
CA ILE A 99 9.54 4.67 7.25
C ILE A 99 10.92 4.03 7.24
N ASN A 100 11.66 4.21 6.15
CA ASN A 100 13.04 3.73 6.01
C ASN A 100 13.19 2.24 6.37
N GLU A 101 12.31 1.40 5.86
CA GLU A 101 12.35 -0.06 6.04
C GLU A 101 12.34 -0.51 7.51
N ALA A 102 11.59 0.20 8.37
CA ALA A 102 11.53 -0.08 9.81
C ALA A 102 10.99 -1.48 10.15
N GLY A 103 10.29 -2.13 9.20
CA GLY A 103 9.68 -3.43 9.35
C GLY A 103 8.40 -3.40 10.20
N ARG A 104 7.58 -4.41 10.03
CA ARG A 104 6.34 -4.58 10.79
C ARG A 104 6.64 -5.02 12.22
N LYS A 105 5.84 -4.52 13.16
CA LYS A 105 5.91 -4.88 14.57
C LYS A 105 4.58 -5.46 15.03
N PRO A 106 4.55 -6.66 15.63
CA PRO A 106 3.30 -7.31 16.05
C PRO A 106 2.52 -6.59 17.17
N ASP A 107 3.15 -5.65 17.84
CA ASP A 107 2.54 -4.79 18.86
C ASP A 107 1.81 -3.55 18.27
N LEU A 108 1.97 -3.31 16.97
CA LEU A 108 1.27 -2.26 16.26
C LEU A 108 0.04 -2.82 15.53
N PRO A 109 -1.08 -2.07 15.47
CA PRO A 109 -2.28 -2.52 14.78
C PRO A 109 -2.02 -2.72 13.28
N PHE A 110 -2.60 -3.77 12.72
CA PHE A 110 -2.56 -4.08 11.30
C PHE A 110 -3.98 -4.08 10.72
N GLY A 111 -4.17 -3.42 9.61
CA GLY A 111 -5.45 -3.35 8.89
C GLY A 111 -5.48 -2.17 7.94
N GLY A 112 -6.44 -2.17 7.00
CA GLY A 112 -6.52 -1.21 5.92
C GLY A 112 -7.46 -0.05 6.16
N TYR A 113 -7.25 1.02 5.40
CA TYR A 113 -8.20 2.08 5.14
C TYR A 113 -9.02 1.74 3.88
N LYS A 114 -10.07 2.49 3.63
CA LYS A 114 -10.90 2.39 2.41
C LYS A 114 -11.36 0.94 2.16
N GLU A 115 -11.22 0.42 0.95
CA GLU A 115 -11.59 -0.96 0.62
C GLU A 115 -10.61 -2.04 1.13
N SER A 116 -9.47 -1.65 1.69
CA SER A 116 -8.47 -2.60 2.19
C SER A 116 -8.77 -3.19 3.56
N GLY A 117 -9.80 -2.74 4.27
CA GLY A 117 -10.23 -3.36 5.53
C GLY A 117 -11.19 -2.52 6.35
N LEU A 118 -11.88 -3.16 7.30
CA LEU A 118 -12.84 -2.54 8.20
C LEU A 118 -12.35 -2.44 9.65
N GLY A 119 -11.60 -3.41 10.11
CA GLY A 119 -11.10 -3.51 11.48
C GLY A 119 -9.59 -3.43 11.58
N ARG A 120 -9.07 -3.81 12.75
CA ARG A 120 -7.63 -3.91 13.00
C ARG A 120 -7.34 -5.25 13.66
N GLU A 121 -6.22 -5.84 13.24
CA GLU A 121 -5.60 -6.99 13.90
C GLU A 121 -4.37 -6.51 14.66
N TRP A 122 -3.85 -7.31 15.55
CA TRP A 122 -2.64 -7.10 16.34
C TRP A 122 -2.72 -5.93 17.33
N GLY A 123 -1.79 -5.94 18.27
CA GLY A 123 -1.77 -4.97 19.35
C GLY A 123 -3.04 -4.97 20.20
N ASP A 124 -3.26 -3.91 20.95
CA ASP A 124 -4.44 -3.75 21.81
C ASP A 124 -5.73 -3.64 20.98
N TYR A 125 -5.69 -2.96 19.86
CA TYR A 125 -6.85 -2.80 18.96
C TYR A 125 -7.37 -4.12 18.41
N GLY A 126 -6.47 -5.09 18.12
CA GLY A 126 -6.90 -6.40 17.64
C GLY A 126 -7.65 -7.21 18.70
N ILE A 127 -7.34 -7.01 19.99
CA ILE A 127 -8.05 -7.65 21.10
C ILE A 127 -9.41 -6.99 21.31
N GLU A 128 -9.48 -5.66 21.18
CA GLU A 128 -10.71 -4.89 21.39
C GLU A 128 -11.85 -5.33 20.48
N GLU A 129 -11.57 -5.78 19.26
CA GLU A 129 -12.57 -6.32 18.31
C GLU A 129 -13.31 -7.57 18.85
N PHE A 130 -12.76 -8.26 19.86
CA PHE A 130 -13.34 -9.46 20.48
C PHE A 130 -13.93 -9.19 21.87
N LEU A 131 -13.93 -7.94 22.33
CA LEU A 131 -14.40 -7.56 23.65
C LEU A 131 -15.77 -6.87 23.60
N GLU A 132 -16.62 -7.21 24.56
CA GLU A 132 -17.91 -6.56 24.79
C GLU A 132 -17.76 -5.40 25.78
N VAL A 133 -18.13 -4.20 25.36
CA VAL A 133 -18.09 -3.01 26.21
C VAL A 133 -19.34 -2.94 27.08
N LYS A 134 -19.15 -2.87 28.41
CA LYS A 134 -20.23 -2.71 29.36
C LYS A 134 -20.07 -1.46 30.22
N SER A 135 -21.11 -0.65 30.30
CA SER A 135 -21.18 0.48 31.23
C SER A 135 -21.91 0.08 32.51
N ILE A 136 -21.33 0.39 33.69
CA ILE A 136 -21.95 0.21 35.01
C ILE A 136 -21.97 1.57 35.69
N ALA A 137 -23.17 2.07 35.97
CA ALA A 137 -23.38 3.35 36.65
C ALA A 137 -24.03 3.16 38.05
N GLY A 138 -23.65 4.02 39.00
CA GLY A 138 -24.31 4.07 40.33
C GLY A 138 -23.94 2.94 41.31
N TYR A 139 -22.92 2.15 41.03
CA TYR A 139 -22.51 1.02 41.87
C TYR A 139 -21.78 1.44 43.14
N PHE A 140 -21.06 2.54 43.08
CA PHE A 140 -20.33 3.12 44.23
C PHE A 140 -21.02 4.42 44.69
N LYS A 141 -21.81 4.33 45.75
CA LYS A 141 -22.26 5.48 46.53
C LYS A 141 -21.53 5.52 47.85
#